data_51d582e58eaba90aa2308549eacc7916
#
_entry.id   51d582e58eaba90aa2308549eacc7916
#
_cell.length_a   1.000
_cell.length_b   1.000
_cell.length_c   1.000
_cell.angle_alpha   90.00
_cell.angle_beta   90.00
_cell.angle_gamma   90.00
#
_symmetry.space_group_name_H-M   'P 1'
#
loop_
_entity.id
_entity.type
_entity.pdbx_description
1 polymer ?
#
loop_
_entity_poly.entity_id
_entity_poly.type
_entity_poly.pdbx_seq_one_letter_code
_entity_poly.pdbx_strand_id
1 'polypeptide(L)'
;MCLGIPMKVVEIDDFMARCEAKGIMRDVSLFMLQHEEVQLGDYVMVHVGYAIQKMTEHEARSAWEIYDEMLDLEAEQHNIGIMPDA
;
A
#
# COMPACT_ATOMS: atom_id res chain seq x y z
N MET A 1 14.21 5.04 2.18
CA MET A 1 13.35 5.31 1.05
C MET A 1 11.90 5.12 1.41
N CYS A 2 11.10 6.08 1.09
CA CYS A 2 9.70 6.04 1.44
C CYS A 2 8.92 5.28 0.39
N LEU A 3 8.52 4.08 0.73
CA LEU A 3 7.69 3.28 -0.14
C LEU A 3 6.29 3.27 0.44
N GLY A 4 5.38 3.91 -0.27
CA GLY A 4 3.99 3.83 0.08
C GLY A 4 3.43 2.51 -0.41
N ILE A 5 2.33 2.12 0.19
CA ILE A 5 1.62 0.90 -0.18
C ILE A 5 0.23 1.30 -0.65
N PRO A 6 -0.19 0.90 -1.85
CA PRO A 6 -1.56 1.17 -2.29
C PRO A 6 -2.53 0.33 -1.48
N MET A 7 -3.55 0.98 -0.95
CA MET A 7 -4.59 0.29 -0.19
C MET A 7 -5.96 0.78 -0.63
N LYS A 8 -6.95 -0.06 -0.47
CA LYS A 8 -8.33 0.25 -0.83
C LYS A 8 -9.08 0.71 0.41
N VAL A 9 -9.78 1.82 0.30
CA VAL A 9 -10.58 2.37 1.39
C VAL A 9 -11.86 1.55 1.54
N VAL A 10 -12.05 0.97 2.72
CA VAL A 10 -13.24 0.15 2.99
C VAL A 10 -14.17 0.76 4.03
N GLU A 11 -13.68 1.67 4.87
CA GLU A 11 -14.50 2.41 5.82
C GLU A 11 -13.92 3.81 5.98
N ILE A 12 -14.77 4.79 6.23
CA ILE A 12 -14.35 6.17 6.48
C ILE A 12 -15.09 6.71 7.69
N ASP A 13 -14.35 7.36 8.59
CA ASP A 13 -14.90 8.02 9.76
C ASP A 13 -14.13 9.32 9.96
N ASP A 14 -14.71 10.44 9.52
CA ASP A 14 -14.08 11.75 9.52
C ASP A 14 -12.75 11.73 8.75
N PHE A 15 -11.63 11.93 9.44
CA PHE A 15 -10.32 11.94 8.81
C PHE A 15 -9.59 10.60 8.93
N MET A 16 -10.28 9.58 9.42
CA MET A 16 -9.70 8.25 9.50
C MET A 16 -10.39 7.32 8.51
N ALA A 17 -9.63 6.45 7.93
CA ALA A 17 -10.15 5.45 7.03
C ALA A 17 -9.58 4.10 7.41
N ARG A 18 -10.39 3.08 7.23
CA ARG A 18 -9.90 1.73 7.33
C ARG A 18 -9.61 1.24 5.92
N CYS A 19 -8.38 0.81 5.70
CA CYS A 19 -7.93 0.43 4.37
C CYS A 19 -7.47 -1.02 4.35
N GLU A 20 -7.57 -1.64 3.19
CA GLU A 20 -7.27 -3.06 3.02
C GLU A 20 -6.32 -3.26 1.85
N ALA A 21 -5.38 -4.17 2.01
CA ALA A 21 -4.52 -4.62 0.93
C ALA A 21 -4.05 -6.04 1.24
N LYS A 22 -4.25 -6.94 0.30
CA LYS A 22 -3.81 -8.33 0.45
C LYS A 22 -4.33 -8.99 1.71
N GLY A 23 -5.55 -8.64 2.12
CA GLY A 23 -6.18 -9.20 3.31
C GLY A 23 -5.76 -8.55 4.62
N ILE A 24 -4.91 -7.55 4.57
CA ILE A 24 -4.45 -6.82 5.75
C ILE A 24 -5.22 -5.53 5.88
N MET A 25 -5.72 -5.26 7.09
CA MET A 25 -6.47 -4.04 7.38
C MET A 25 -5.61 -3.09 8.19
N ARG A 26 -5.71 -1.80 7.87
CA ARG A 26 -4.98 -0.75 8.59
C ARG A 26 -5.86 0.46 8.78
N ASP A 27 -5.67 1.14 9.91
CA ASP A 27 -6.28 2.44 10.15
C ASP A 27 -5.34 3.49 9.56
N VAL A 28 -5.89 4.36 8.72
CA VAL A 28 -5.10 5.30 7.94
C VAL A 28 -5.68 6.70 8.14
N SER A 29 -4.81 7.69 8.34
CA SER A 29 -5.23 9.07 8.44
C SER A 29 -5.42 9.67 7.05
N LEU A 30 -6.55 10.33 6.84
CA LEU A 30 -6.84 11.05 5.59
C LEU A 30 -6.51 12.53 5.72
N PHE A 31 -5.85 12.92 6.78
CA PHE A 31 -5.61 14.33 7.08
C PHE A 31 -4.87 15.05 5.94
N MET A 32 -3.95 14.37 5.29
CA MET A 32 -3.18 14.95 4.20
C MET A 32 -3.93 15.02 2.88
N LEU A 33 -5.12 14.41 2.81
CA LEU A 33 -5.96 14.44 1.62
C LEU A 33 -7.24 15.24 1.82
N GLN A 34 -7.22 16.21 2.74
CA GLN A 34 -8.41 17.03 3.00
C GLN A 34 -8.89 17.81 1.79
N HIS A 35 -7.99 18.12 0.87
CA HIS A 35 -8.31 18.87 -0.35
C HIS A 35 -8.92 17.99 -1.45
N GLU A 36 -9.01 16.69 -1.22
CA GLU A 36 -9.59 15.75 -2.18
C GLU A 36 -10.73 14.99 -1.51
N GLU A 37 -11.70 14.61 -2.31
CA GLU A 37 -12.79 13.79 -1.82
C GLU A 37 -12.42 12.33 -1.92
N VAL A 38 -12.32 11.66 -0.77
CA VAL A 38 -12.02 10.24 -0.71
C VAL A 38 -13.31 9.50 -0.39
N GLN A 39 -13.62 8.49 -1.18
CA GLN A 39 -14.84 7.70 -1.05
C GLN A 39 -14.50 6.23 -0.83
N LEU A 40 -15.50 5.50 -0.35
CA LEU A 40 -15.38 4.05 -0.20
C LEU A 40 -15.06 3.44 -1.57
N GLY A 41 -14.11 2.52 -1.58
CA GLY A 41 -13.68 1.89 -2.81
C GLY A 41 -12.52 2.59 -3.50
N ASP A 42 -12.18 3.79 -3.06
CA ASP A 42 -11.03 4.50 -3.62
C ASP A 42 -9.73 3.83 -3.19
N TYR A 43 -8.72 3.99 -4.01
CA TYR A 43 -7.38 3.54 -3.69
C TYR A 43 -6.53 4.71 -3.26
N VAL A 44 -5.73 4.52 -2.24
CA VAL A 44 -4.82 5.56 -1.75
C VAL A 44 -3.45 4.97 -1.50
N MET A 45 -2.44 5.81 -1.69
CA MET A 45 -1.07 5.44 -1.35
C MET A 45 -0.90 5.73 0.13
N VAL A 46 -0.54 4.70 0.90
CA VAL A 46 -0.38 4.81 2.36
C VAL A 46 1.08 4.74 2.73
N HIS A 47 1.53 5.73 3.50
CA HIS A 47 2.89 5.79 3.99
C HIS A 47 2.87 6.14 5.47
N VAL A 48 3.44 5.27 6.29
CA VAL A 48 3.54 5.47 7.74
C VAL A 48 2.19 5.83 8.37
N GLY A 49 1.12 5.16 7.93
CA GLY A 49 -0.21 5.37 8.48
C GLY A 49 -0.96 6.57 7.93
N TYR A 50 -0.41 7.26 6.93
CA TYR A 50 -1.05 8.41 6.29
C TYR A 50 -1.35 8.11 4.83
N ALA A 51 -2.54 8.48 4.39
CA ALA A 51 -2.87 8.46 2.97
C ALA A 51 -2.29 9.74 2.37
N ILE A 52 -1.39 9.60 1.41
CA ILE A 52 -0.69 10.75 0.85
C ILE A 52 -1.13 11.09 -0.57
N GLN A 53 -1.84 10.20 -1.23
CA GLN A 53 -2.21 10.40 -2.62
C GLN A 53 -3.35 9.46 -3.00
N LYS A 54 -4.32 9.96 -3.76
CA LYS A 54 -5.33 9.08 -4.36
C LYS A 54 -4.73 8.42 -5.59
N MET A 55 -5.15 7.20 -5.83
CA MET A 55 -4.69 6.42 -6.97
C MET A 55 -5.88 5.85 -7.72
N THR A 56 -5.72 5.64 -9.01
CA THR A 56 -6.71 4.88 -9.75
C THR A 56 -6.52 3.39 -9.43
N GLU A 57 -7.53 2.60 -9.71
CA GLU A 57 -7.43 1.14 -9.54
C GLU A 57 -6.28 0.58 -10.38
N HIS A 58 -6.13 1.10 -11.58
CA HIS A 58 -5.05 0.65 -12.46
C HIS A 58 -3.67 0.95 -11.87
N GLU A 59 -3.49 2.16 -11.35
CA GLU A 59 -2.23 2.54 -10.71
C GLU A 59 -1.93 1.68 -9.50
N ALA A 60 -2.93 1.41 -8.67
CA ALA A 60 -2.75 0.59 -7.48
C ALA A 60 -2.38 -0.84 -7.87
N ARG A 61 -3.04 -1.38 -8.88
CA ARG A 61 -2.76 -2.73 -9.35
C ARG A 61 -1.35 -2.83 -9.92
N SER A 62 -0.95 -1.85 -10.72
CA SER A 62 0.39 -1.82 -11.31
C SER A 62 1.47 -1.73 -10.22
N ALA A 63 1.24 -0.92 -9.21
CA ALA A 63 2.19 -0.80 -8.11
C ALA A 63 2.33 -2.12 -7.35
N TRP A 64 1.22 -2.82 -7.12
CA TRP A 64 1.26 -4.11 -6.44
C TRP A 64 1.98 -5.16 -7.27
N GLU A 65 1.83 -5.12 -8.58
CA GLU A 65 2.56 -6.04 -9.46
C GLU A 65 4.06 -5.84 -9.32
N ILE A 66 4.50 -4.60 -9.25
CA ILE A 66 5.91 -4.28 -9.08
C ILE A 66 6.39 -4.74 -7.70
N TYR A 67 5.62 -4.50 -6.65
CA TYR A 67 5.98 -4.94 -5.32
C TYR A 67 6.08 -6.45 -5.22
N ASP A 68 5.15 -7.16 -5.84
CA ASP A 68 5.18 -8.62 -5.85
C ASP A 68 6.44 -9.13 -6.54
N GLU A 69 6.84 -8.51 -7.65
CA GLU A 69 8.09 -8.85 -8.32
C GLU A 69 9.30 -8.59 -7.44
N MET A 70 9.32 -7.46 -6.75
CA MET A 70 10.42 -7.13 -5.86
C MET A 70 10.53 -8.12 -4.71
N LEU A 71 9.42 -8.54 -4.16
CA LEU A 71 9.40 -9.52 -3.09
C LEU A 71 9.91 -10.87 -3.57
N ASP A 72 9.56 -11.27 -4.78
CA ASP A 72 10.03 -12.51 -5.36
C ASP A 72 11.55 -12.48 -5.57
N LEU A 73 12.06 -11.36 -6.08
CA LEU A 73 13.49 -11.19 -6.27
C LEU A 73 14.24 -11.20 -4.95
N GLU A 74 13.71 -10.55 -3.94
CA GLU A 74 14.30 -10.55 -2.61
C GLU A 74 14.36 -11.97 -2.05
N ALA A 75 13.28 -12.72 -2.19
CA ALA A 75 13.22 -14.09 -1.72
C ALA A 75 14.28 -14.95 -2.41
N GLU A 76 14.45 -14.79 -3.71
CA GLU A 76 15.46 -15.52 -4.47
C GLU A 76 16.87 -15.15 -4.03
N GLN A 77 17.13 -13.86 -3.87
CA GLN A 77 18.43 -13.39 -3.44
C GLN A 77 18.75 -13.86 -2.03
N HIS A 78 17.76 -13.85 -1.17
CA HIS A 78 17.93 -14.31 0.21
C HIS A 78 18.28 -15.79 0.24
N ASN A 79 17.60 -16.60 -0.56
CA ASN A 79 17.87 -18.02 -0.65
C ASN A 79 19.28 -18.29 -1.18
N ILE A 80 19.68 -17.54 -2.18
CA ILE A 80 21.03 -17.66 -2.74
C ILE A 80 22.07 -17.26 -1.70
N GLY A 81 21.80 -16.22 -0.96
CA GLY A 81 22.71 -15.72 0.06
C GLY A 81 22.91 -16.69 1.21
N ILE A 82 21.91 -17.51 1.50
CA ILE A 82 21.99 -18.51 2.56
C ILE A 82 22.74 -19.76 2.12
N MET A 83 22.50 -20.17 0.89
CA MET A 83 23.04 -21.41 0.36
C MET A 83 24.56 -21.51 0.39
N PRO A 84 25.29 -20.47 0.05
CA PRO A 84 26.76 -20.56 0.04
C PRO A 84 27.39 -20.90 1.38
N ASP A 85 26.68 -20.61 2.42
CA ASP A 85 27.19 -20.85 3.77
C ASP A 85 27.08 -22.31 4.19
N ALA A 86 26.33 -23.04 3.46
CA ALA A 86 26.10 -24.45 3.80
C ALA A 86 27.30 -25.34 3.46
#